data_7956b6ceb3c196fafb24c671ac8e0ed5
#
_entry.id   7956b6ceb3c196fafb24c671ac8e0ed5
#
_cell.length_a   1.000
_cell.length_b   1.000
_cell.length_c   1.000
_cell.angle_alpha   90.00
_cell.angle_beta   90.00
_cell.angle_gamma   90.00
#
_symmetry.space_group_name_H-M   'P 1'
#
loop_
_entity.id
_entity.type
_entity.pdbx_description
1 polymer ?
#
loop_
_entity_poly.entity_id
_entity_poly.type
_entity_poly.pdbx_seq_one_letter_code
_entity_poly.pdbx_strand_id
1 'polypeptide(L)'
;MAMLWVKTFHIVLIASWFAGLFYLPRIYVNLAMETEPAAVRRLLVMARKIFRFMKLIAVPALACGLWLWLVVGIGAGQGWVHAKVGVVLLLIVYHAYCGHLLKVFERGENRRSDRWYRVFNELPVLGMLVAVALAVIKPF
;
A
#
# COMPACT_ATOMS: atom_id res chain seq x y z
N MET A 1 28.41 3.32 2.56
CA MET A 1 27.95 2.39 1.50
C MET A 1 26.71 1.61 1.87
N ALA A 2 26.73 0.92 3.04
CA ALA A 2 25.57 0.14 3.47
C ALA A 2 24.29 0.97 3.54
N MET A 3 24.36 2.19 4.10
CA MET A 3 23.22 3.09 4.20
C MET A 3 22.61 3.39 2.82
N LEU A 4 23.46 3.64 1.81
CA LEU A 4 22.97 3.97 0.46
C LEU A 4 22.28 2.77 -0.19
N TRP A 5 22.80 1.55 0.03
CA TRP A 5 22.17 0.33 -0.48
C TRP A 5 20.83 0.06 0.20
N VAL A 6 20.76 0.20 1.52
CA VAL A 6 19.49 0.01 2.25
C VAL A 6 18.46 1.06 1.81
N LYS A 7 18.89 2.31 1.63
CA LYS A 7 18.01 3.37 1.14
C LYS A 7 17.50 3.05 -0.27
N THR A 8 18.37 2.52 -1.14
CA THR A 8 18.00 2.10 -2.50
C THR A 8 16.92 1.02 -2.45
N PHE A 9 17.16 -0.05 -1.67
CA PHE A 9 16.19 -1.13 -1.54
C PHE A 9 14.88 -0.65 -0.90
N HIS A 10 14.96 0.24 0.09
CA HIS A 10 13.79 0.82 0.71
C HIS A 10 12.91 1.54 -0.32
N ILE A 11 13.51 2.38 -1.16
CA ILE A 11 12.77 3.13 -2.20
C ILE A 11 12.13 2.16 -3.18
N VAL A 12 12.87 1.16 -3.67
CA VAL A 12 12.35 0.17 -4.62
C VAL A 12 11.20 -0.62 -4.02
N LEU A 13 11.38 -1.09 -2.79
CA LEU A 13 10.35 -1.90 -2.11
C LEU A 13 9.10 -1.08 -1.79
N ILE A 14 9.26 0.17 -1.38
CA ILE A 14 8.13 1.07 -1.13
C ILE A 14 7.36 1.35 -2.43
N ALA A 15 8.08 1.61 -3.53
CA ALA A 15 7.45 1.83 -4.83
C ALA A 15 6.65 0.59 -5.26
N SER A 16 7.22 -0.60 -5.06
CA SER A 16 6.56 -1.88 -5.38
C SER A 16 5.31 -2.09 -4.54
N TRP A 17 5.38 -1.76 -3.24
CA TRP A 17 4.23 -1.85 -2.34
C TRP A 17 3.11 -0.90 -2.78
N PHE A 18 3.45 0.35 -3.12
CA PHE A 18 2.47 1.31 -3.64
C PHE A 18 1.85 0.84 -4.95
N ALA A 19 2.62 0.20 -5.82
CA ALA A 19 2.08 -0.37 -7.05
C ALA A 19 0.95 -1.36 -6.73
N GLY A 20 1.14 -2.22 -5.74
CA GLY A 20 0.11 -3.13 -5.28
C GLY A 20 -1.08 -2.41 -4.67
N LEU A 21 -0.83 -1.39 -3.83
CA LEU A 21 -1.89 -0.58 -3.21
C LEU A 21 -2.72 0.16 -4.26
N PHE A 22 -2.13 0.54 -5.39
CA PHE A 22 -2.85 1.20 -6.49
C PHE A 22 -3.64 0.21 -7.33
N TYR A 23 -3.11 -0.98 -7.53
CA TYR A 23 -3.68 -1.94 -8.46
C TYR A 23 -4.79 -2.80 -7.85
N LEU A 24 -4.61 -3.23 -6.61
CA LEU A 24 -5.57 -4.14 -5.96
C LEU A 24 -6.99 -3.55 -5.87
N PRO A 25 -7.18 -2.28 -5.45
CA PRO A 25 -8.53 -1.72 -5.46
C PRO A 25 -9.15 -1.60 -6.85
N ARG A 26 -8.34 -1.48 -7.91
CA ARG A 26 -8.85 -1.49 -9.29
C ARG A 26 -9.45 -2.84 -9.65
N ILE A 27 -8.84 -3.93 -9.17
CA ILE A 27 -9.42 -5.26 -9.32
C ILE A 27 -10.76 -5.33 -8.60
N TYR A 28 -10.87 -4.72 -7.43
CA TYR A 28 -12.12 -4.66 -6.67
C TYR A 28 -13.21 -3.87 -7.41
N VAL A 29 -12.85 -2.80 -8.12
CA VAL A 29 -13.78 -2.07 -8.99
C VAL A 29 -14.35 -3.02 -10.03
N ASN A 30 -13.48 -3.80 -10.69
CA ASN A 30 -13.92 -4.76 -11.69
C ASN A 30 -14.76 -5.89 -11.09
N LEU A 31 -14.40 -6.37 -9.89
CA LEU A 31 -15.17 -7.39 -9.18
C LEU A 31 -16.56 -6.89 -8.81
N ALA A 32 -16.69 -5.61 -8.45
CA ALA A 32 -17.98 -5.02 -8.11
C ALA A 32 -18.93 -4.94 -9.30
N MET A 33 -18.39 -4.83 -10.52
CA MET A 33 -19.16 -4.74 -11.75
C MET A 33 -19.38 -6.09 -12.44
N GLU A 34 -18.52 -7.06 -12.19
CA GLU A 34 -18.50 -8.32 -12.93
C GLU A 34 -19.59 -9.27 -12.46
N THR A 35 -20.30 -9.87 -13.40
CA THR A 35 -21.38 -10.82 -13.13
C THR A 35 -21.06 -12.23 -13.63
N GLU A 36 -20.14 -12.36 -14.59
CA GLU A 36 -19.77 -13.65 -15.16
C GLU A 36 -18.94 -14.46 -14.17
N PRO A 37 -19.37 -15.67 -13.73
CA PRO A 37 -18.66 -16.43 -12.71
C PRO A 37 -17.21 -16.76 -13.06
N ALA A 38 -16.92 -17.08 -14.33
CA ALA A 38 -15.54 -17.38 -14.76
C ALA A 38 -14.64 -16.15 -14.65
N ALA A 39 -15.15 -14.96 -14.99
CA ALA A 39 -14.43 -13.71 -14.87
C ALA A 39 -14.19 -13.35 -13.41
N VAL A 40 -15.19 -13.52 -12.56
CA VAL A 40 -15.06 -13.29 -11.12
C VAL A 40 -13.97 -14.17 -10.53
N ARG A 41 -13.95 -15.46 -10.87
CA ARG A 41 -12.90 -16.37 -10.38
C ARG A 41 -11.51 -15.91 -10.80
N ARG A 42 -11.37 -15.47 -12.06
CA ARG A 42 -10.08 -14.99 -12.57
C ARG A 42 -9.61 -13.74 -11.84
N LEU A 43 -10.50 -12.79 -11.62
CA LEU A 43 -10.19 -11.56 -10.88
C LEU A 43 -9.80 -11.87 -9.43
N LEU A 44 -10.48 -12.83 -8.77
CA LEU A 44 -10.13 -13.24 -7.42
C LEU A 44 -8.74 -13.86 -7.35
N VAL A 45 -8.36 -14.69 -8.34
CA VAL A 45 -7.01 -15.26 -8.42
C VAL A 45 -5.97 -14.15 -8.52
N MET A 46 -6.20 -13.17 -9.38
CA MET A 46 -5.32 -12.02 -9.55
C MET A 46 -5.20 -11.21 -8.25
N ALA A 47 -6.33 -10.95 -7.61
CA ALA A 47 -6.36 -10.20 -6.35
C ALA A 47 -5.57 -10.92 -5.24
N ARG A 48 -5.72 -12.22 -5.10
CA ARG A 48 -4.98 -13.01 -4.10
C ARG A 48 -3.48 -12.94 -4.35
N LYS A 49 -3.06 -13.06 -5.60
CA LYS A 49 -1.63 -13.02 -5.96
C LYS A 49 -1.02 -11.66 -5.67
N ILE A 50 -1.73 -10.59 -6.01
CA ILE A 50 -1.27 -9.23 -5.74
C ILE A 50 -1.20 -8.96 -4.24
N PHE A 51 -2.22 -9.39 -3.49
CA PHE A 51 -2.23 -9.20 -2.04
C PHE A 51 -1.08 -9.95 -1.36
N ARG A 52 -0.79 -11.18 -1.81
CA ARG A 52 0.36 -11.95 -1.32
C ARG A 52 1.67 -11.22 -1.62
N PHE A 53 1.82 -10.72 -2.83
CA PHE A 53 2.98 -9.93 -3.24
C PHE A 53 3.16 -8.70 -2.34
N MET A 54 2.07 -7.98 -2.07
CA MET A 54 2.08 -6.81 -1.20
C MET A 54 2.56 -7.15 0.20
N LYS A 55 2.09 -8.26 0.78
CA LYS A 55 2.52 -8.69 2.10
C LYS A 55 4.01 -9.02 2.14
N LEU A 56 4.50 -9.72 1.12
CA LEU A 56 5.92 -10.09 1.04
C LEU A 56 6.83 -8.88 0.87
N ILE A 57 6.38 -7.86 0.15
CA ILE A 57 7.15 -6.64 -0.11
C ILE A 57 7.07 -5.67 1.08
N ALA A 58 5.92 -5.56 1.72
CA ALA A 58 5.71 -4.59 2.80
C ALA A 58 6.65 -4.82 3.99
N VAL A 59 6.89 -6.08 4.35
CA VAL A 59 7.73 -6.40 5.51
C VAL A 59 9.16 -5.89 5.32
N PRO A 60 9.90 -6.25 4.24
CA PRO A 60 11.25 -5.72 4.05
C PRO A 60 11.27 -4.21 3.78
N ALA A 61 10.24 -3.66 3.13
CA ALA A 61 10.16 -2.22 2.88
C ALA A 61 10.12 -1.44 4.20
N LEU A 62 9.25 -1.87 5.11
CA LEU A 62 9.11 -1.22 6.42
C LEU A 62 10.33 -1.47 7.30
N ALA A 63 10.93 -2.66 7.22
CA ALA A 63 12.16 -2.98 7.95
C ALA A 63 13.31 -2.06 7.51
N CYS A 64 13.48 -1.83 6.21
CA CYS A 64 14.48 -0.89 5.70
C CYS A 64 14.23 0.54 6.21
N GLY A 65 12.98 0.97 6.21
CA GLY A 65 12.58 2.29 6.71
C GLY A 65 12.90 2.46 8.19
N LEU A 66 12.58 1.47 9.00
CA LEU A 66 12.88 1.47 10.43
C LEU A 66 14.38 1.48 10.68
N TRP A 67 15.14 0.70 9.93
CA TRP A 67 16.60 0.66 10.05
C TRP A 67 17.21 2.03 9.75
N LEU A 68 16.78 2.69 8.68
CA LEU A 68 17.24 4.02 8.31
C LEU A 68 16.93 5.06 9.40
N TRP A 69 15.76 4.95 10.01
CA TRP A 69 15.32 5.90 11.03
C TRP A 69 16.01 5.64 12.38
N LEU A 70 15.98 4.40 12.87
CA LEU A 70 16.40 4.06 14.21
C LEU A 70 17.92 3.81 14.34
N VAL A 71 18.51 3.15 13.35
CA VAL A 71 19.93 2.76 13.40
C VAL A 71 20.82 3.86 12.78
N VAL A 72 20.47 4.34 11.60
CA VAL A 72 21.25 5.39 10.90
C VAL A 72 20.92 6.77 11.46
N GLY A 73 19.69 6.96 11.97
CA GLY A 73 19.28 8.23 12.57
C GLY A 73 18.80 9.28 11.57
N ILE A 74 18.42 8.85 10.34
CA ILE A 74 17.89 9.78 9.35
C ILE A 74 16.61 10.43 9.88
N GLY A 75 16.62 11.77 9.96
CA GLY A 75 15.46 12.53 10.43
C GLY A 75 15.27 12.50 11.94
N ALA A 76 16.24 12.01 12.71
CA ALA A 76 16.15 11.99 14.16
C ALA A 76 15.92 13.40 14.71
N GLY A 77 14.90 13.56 15.56
CA GLY A 77 14.52 14.83 16.13
C GLY A 77 13.75 15.75 15.20
N GLN A 78 13.45 15.31 13.98
CA GLN A 78 12.70 16.12 13.00
C GLN A 78 11.24 15.64 12.91
N GLY A 79 10.33 16.61 12.91
CA GLY A 79 8.89 16.31 12.92
C GLY A 79 8.39 15.64 11.64
N TRP A 80 9.05 15.91 10.50
CA TRP A 80 8.61 15.31 9.22
C TRP A 80 8.67 13.78 9.23
N VAL A 81 9.62 13.20 9.98
CA VAL A 81 9.73 11.74 10.11
C VAL A 81 8.53 11.19 10.85
N HIS A 82 8.12 11.84 11.93
CA HIS A 82 6.95 11.42 12.71
C HIS A 82 5.67 11.52 11.88
N ALA A 83 5.52 12.59 11.08
CA ALA A 83 4.39 12.74 10.17
C ALA A 83 4.39 11.64 9.11
N LYS A 84 5.56 11.32 8.55
CA LYS A 84 5.70 10.24 7.57
C LYS A 84 5.34 8.88 8.18
N VAL A 85 5.76 8.62 9.41
CA VAL A 85 5.38 7.38 10.12
C VAL A 85 3.87 7.31 10.28
N GLY A 86 3.21 8.43 10.62
CA GLY A 86 1.76 8.49 10.70
C GLY A 86 1.08 8.12 9.39
N VAL A 87 1.58 8.65 8.25
CA VAL A 87 1.06 8.31 6.93
C VAL A 87 1.26 6.83 6.63
N VAL A 88 2.43 6.27 6.96
CA VAL A 88 2.72 4.85 6.76
C VAL A 88 1.77 3.98 7.57
N LEU A 89 1.48 4.35 8.82
CA LEU A 89 0.52 3.62 9.64
C LEU A 89 -0.88 3.61 9.01
N LEU A 90 -1.32 4.74 8.46
CA LEU A 90 -2.58 4.81 7.72
C LEU A 90 -2.57 3.90 6.50
N LEU A 91 -1.45 3.83 5.79
CA LEU A 91 -1.31 2.94 4.63
C LEU A 91 -1.32 1.47 5.04
N ILE A 92 -0.76 1.12 6.20
CA ILE A 92 -0.81 -0.24 6.75
C ILE A 92 -2.26 -0.61 7.06
N VAL A 93 -3.02 0.30 7.66
CA VAL A 93 -4.45 0.09 7.92
C VAL A 93 -5.21 -0.11 6.61
N TYR A 94 -4.90 0.70 5.59
CA TYR A 94 -5.47 0.56 4.25
C TYR A 94 -5.16 -0.81 3.65
N HIS A 95 -3.90 -1.26 3.75
CA HIS A 95 -3.47 -2.57 3.28
C HIS A 95 -4.26 -3.69 3.98
N ALA A 96 -4.39 -3.61 5.30
CA ALA A 96 -5.16 -4.60 6.07
C ALA A 96 -6.63 -4.60 5.66
N TYR A 97 -7.19 -3.42 5.40
CA TYR A 97 -8.58 -3.30 4.94
C TYR A 97 -8.75 -3.90 3.54
N CYS A 98 -7.76 -3.75 2.66
CA CYS A 98 -7.77 -4.43 1.36
C CYS A 98 -7.86 -5.96 1.53
N GLY A 99 -7.15 -6.50 2.51
CA GLY A 99 -7.24 -7.93 2.83
C GLY A 99 -8.63 -8.34 3.31
N HIS A 100 -9.26 -7.51 4.11
CA HIS A 100 -10.64 -7.73 4.54
C HIS A 100 -11.60 -7.72 3.34
N LEU A 101 -11.45 -6.76 2.43
CA LEU A 101 -12.27 -6.67 1.22
C LEU A 101 -12.07 -7.89 0.32
N LEU A 102 -10.85 -8.41 0.23
CA LEU A 102 -10.58 -9.63 -0.51
C LEU A 102 -11.43 -10.78 0.02
N LYS A 103 -11.48 -10.95 1.34
CA LYS A 103 -12.30 -12.00 1.97
C LYS A 103 -13.79 -11.77 1.70
N VAL A 104 -14.25 -10.52 1.72
CA VAL A 104 -15.64 -10.18 1.40
C VAL A 104 -15.99 -10.64 -0.02
N PHE A 105 -15.12 -10.38 -1.00
CA PHE A 105 -15.34 -10.82 -2.38
C PHE A 105 -15.27 -12.34 -2.50
N GLU A 106 -14.35 -13.00 -1.80
CA GLU A 106 -14.22 -14.46 -1.83
C GLU A 106 -15.47 -15.16 -1.30
N ARG A 107 -16.15 -14.53 -0.34
CA ARG A 107 -17.41 -15.05 0.23
C ARG A 107 -18.63 -14.65 -0.57
N GLY A 108 -18.47 -13.81 -1.59
CA GLY A 108 -19.58 -13.29 -2.39
C GLY A 108 -20.48 -12.34 -1.60
N GLU A 109 -19.96 -11.70 -0.57
CA GLU A 109 -20.71 -10.84 0.35
C GLU A 109 -20.60 -9.35 0.02
N ASN A 110 -20.01 -8.99 -1.12
CA ASN A 110 -19.83 -7.59 -1.46
C ASN A 110 -21.17 -6.91 -1.73
N ARG A 111 -21.38 -5.77 -1.05
CA ARG A 111 -22.60 -4.95 -1.21
C ARG A 111 -22.26 -3.52 -1.66
N ARG A 112 -20.99 -3.22 -1.91
CA ARG A 112 -20.55 -1.87 -2.28
C ARG A 112 -20.47 -1.74 -3.80
N SER A 113 -20.76 -0.52 -4.30
CA SER A 113 -20.73 -0.24 -5.73
C SER A 113 -19.29 -0.08 -6.23
N ASP A 114 -19.12 -0.16 -7.55
CA ASP A 114 -17.85 0.12 -8.21
C ASP A 114 -17.38 1.55 -7.94
N ARG A 115 -18.30 2.49 -7.84
CA ARG A 115 -17.99 3.89 -7.54
C ARG A 115 -17.32 4.03 -6.16
N TRP A 116 -17.78 3.28 -5.16
CA TRP A 116 -17.16 3.27 -3.84
C TRP A 116 -15.71 2.81 -3.91
N TYR A 117 -15.43 1.75 -4.69
CA TYR A 117 -14.08 1.23 -4.85
C TYR A 117 -13.19 2.17 -5.66
N ARG A 118 -13.75 2.92 -6.59
CA ARG A 118 -13.00 3.94 -7.35
C ARG A 118 -12.50 5.05 -6.44
N VAL A 119 -13.37 5.54 -5.55
CA VAL A 119 -12.97 6.53 -4.54
C VAL A 119 -11.96 5.94 -3.57
N PHE A 120 -12.19 4.72 -3.13
CA PHE A 120 -11.27 4.00 -2.26
C PHE A 120 -9.87 3.87 -2.90
N ASN A 121 -9.80 3.65 -4.20
CA ASN A 121 -8.54 3.52 -4.95
C ASN A 121 -7.74 4.84 -5.01
N GLU A 122 -8.37 5.98 -4.78
CA GLU A 122 -7.67 7.27 -4.79
C GLU A 122 -6.89 7.54 -3.50
N LEU A 123 -7.21 6.86 -2.41
CA LEU A 123 -6.58 7.11 -1.10
C LEU A 123 -5.07 6.85 -1.09
N PRO A 124 -4.54 5.75 -1.67
CA PRO A 124 -3.09 5.52 -1.67
C PRO A 124 -2.31 6.58 -2.45
N VAL A 125 -2.91 7.15 -3.50
CA VAL A 125 -2.28 8.21 -4.30
C VAL A 125 -2.02 9.43 -3.41
N LEU A 126 -3.03 9.83 -2.62
CA LEU A 126 -2.89 10.94 -1.68
C LEU A 126 -1.85 10.62 -0.60
N GLY A 127 -1.85 9.39 -0.08
CA GLY A 127 -0.87 8.95 0.90
C GLY A 127 0.55 8.99 0.35
N MET A 128 0.74 8.52 -0.87
CA MET A 128 2.04 8.57 -1.54
C MET A 128 2.53 10.00 -1.74
N LEU A 129 1.64 10.88 -2.21
CA LEU A 129 1.96 12.29 -2.42
C LEU A 129 2.45 12.92 -1.11
N VAL A 130 1.72 12.71 -0.03
CA VAL A 130 2.08 13.27 1.29
C VAL A 130 3.40 12.68 1.78
N ALA A 131 3.57 11.36 1.68
CA ALA A 131 4.79 10.68 2.16
C ALA A 131 6.04 11.14 1.40
N VAL A 132 5.94 11.24 0.07
CA VAL A 132 7.05 11.69 -0.78
C VAL A 132 7.35 13.16 -0.51
N ALA A 133 6.32 14.00 -0.39
CA ALA A 133 6.49 15.42 -0.08
C ALA A 133 7.21 15.62 1.25
N LEU A 134 6.83 14.87 2.28
CA LEU A 134 7.48 14.93 3.59
C LEU A 134 8.95 14.53 3.50
N ALA A 135 9.27 13.51 2.70
CA ALA A 135 10.64 13.02 2.54
C ALA A 135 11.52 13.98 1.73
N VAL A 136 10.95 14.64 0.71
CA VAL A 136 11.69 15.52 -0.20
C VAL A 136 11.77 16.93 0.35
N ILE A 137 10.64 17.51 0.74
CA ILE A 137 10.55 18.91 1.19
C ILE A 137 11.05 19.07 2.63
N LYS A 138 10.75 18.09 3.47
CA LYS A 138 11.13 18.11 4.90
C LYS A 138 10.69 19.41 5.58
N PRO A 139 9.37 19.70 5.59
CA PRO A 139 8.87 21.01 6.01
C PRO A 139 9.11 21.35 7.47
N PHE A 140 9.38 20.36 8.32
CA PHE A 140 9.70 20.56 9.73
C PHE A 140 10.60 19.42 10.26
#